data_5e6162dccaf6f2ab751453ca365c7dc7
#
_entry.id   5e6162dccaf6f2ab751453ca365c7dc7
#
_cell.length_a   1.000
_cell.length_b   1.000
_cell.length_c   1.000
_cell.angle_alpha   90.00
_cell.angle_beta   90.00
_cell.angle_gamma   90.00
#
_symmetry.space_group_name_H-M   'P 1'
#
loop_
_entity.id
_entity.type
_entity.pdbx_description
1 polymer ?
#
loop_
_entity_poly.entity_id
_entity_poly.type
_entity_poly.pdbx_seq_one_letter_code
_entity_poly.pdbx_strand_id
1 'polypeptide(L)'
;MALDQSALLEVLDALRTADAGERITQAAETIYQALIDAELTAFIGASPHERTETRSNQRNGSRPRTLSTVAGDLELRIPKLRTGSFFPALLERRRRVDQCLFAVVMEAYLHGTSTRKVDDLVKALGTDTGISKSEVSRICKDLDTEVAAFRDRPLGDQRFPYVFLDATYCKARVNHRVVSQAVVIATGVAADGRREVLGFEVGDSEDGAFWTAFLRSLKSRGLAGVQLVISDAHAGLRSAIDAVLIGAAWQRCR
;
A
#
# COMPACT_ATOMS: atom_id res chain seq x y z
N MET A 1 15.46 -29.32 1.16
CA MET A 1 16.67 -29.06 0.34
C MET A 1 17.65 -28.33 1.24
N ALA A 2 18.70 -28.98 1.65
CA ALA A 2 19.73 -28.36 2.49
C ALA A 2 20.69 -27.56 1.59
N LEU A 3 21.03 -26.34 2.01
CA LEU A 3 22.17 -25.64 1.45
C LEU A 3 23.38 -26.58 1.54
N ASP A 4 24.19 -26.60 0.49
CA ASP A 4 25.44 -27.38 0.52
C ASP A 4 26.28 -26.94 1.73
N GLN A 5 26.80 -27.91 2.46
CA GLN A 5 27.54 -27.66 3.69
C GLN A 5 28.72 -26.71 3.50
N SER A 6 29.34 -26.75 2.31
CA SER A 6 30.43 -25.85 1.92
C SER A 6 29.94 -24.40 1.79
N ALA A 7 28.81 -24.17 1.11
CA ALA A 7 28.19 -22.84 0.98
C ALA A 7 27.73 -22.26 2.33
N LEU A 8 27.29 -23.14 3.24
CA LEU A 8 26.88 -22.73 4.59
C LEU A 8 28.08 -22.29 5.45
N LEU A 9 29.22 -22.94 5.31
CA LEU A 9 30.46 -22.56 6.01
C LEU A 9 31.03 -21.25 5.50
N GLU A 10 30.98 -21.00 4.17
CA GLU A 10 31.40 -19.73 3.58
C GLU A 10 30.54 -18.55 4.06
N VAL A 11 29.22 -18.74 4.13
CA VAL A 11 28.29 -17.74 4.66
C VAL A 11 28.55 -17.48 6.14
N LEU A 12 28.79 -18.53 6.94
CA LEU A 12 29.10 -18.38 8.37
C LEU A 12 30.41 -17.62 8.62
N ASP A 13 31.41 -17.82 7.76
CA ASP A 13 32.70 -17.13 7.91
C ASP A 13 32.60 -15.65 7.49
N ALA A 14 31.87 -15.36 6.42
CA ALA A 14 31.55 -14.01 6.00
C ALA A 14 30.74 -13.26 7.06
N LEU A 15 29.73 -13.92 7.68
CA LEU A 15 28.92 -13.35 8.74
C LEU A 15 29.70 -13.05 10.03
N ARG A 16 30.83 -13.72 10.29
CA ARG A 16 31.69 -13.46 11.46
C ARG A 16 32.50 -12.16 11.31
N THR A 17 32.83 -11.76 10.11
CA THR A 17 33.72 -10.61 9.83
C THR A 17 32.96 -9.32 9.51
N ALA A 18 31.71 -9.42 9.08
CA ALA A 18 30.88 -8.27 8.72
C ALA A 18 30.23 -7.58 9.94
N ASP A 19 29.83 -6.33 9.79
CA ASP A 19 29.05 -5.63 10.80
C ASP A 19 27.62 -6.23 10.88
N ALA A 20 26.81 -5.81 11.87
CA ALA A 20 25.49 -6.39 12.11
C ALA A 20 24.51 -6.16 10.94
N GLY A 21 24.58 -5.00 10.28
CA GLY A 21 23.72 -4.67 9.12
C GLY A 21 24.09 -5.54 7.92
N GLU A 22 25.38 -5.59 7.58
CA GLU A 22 25.90 -6.41 6.48
C GLU A 22 25.59 -7.90 6.65
N ARG A 23 25.65 -8.40 7.89
CA ARG A 23 25.28 -9.80 8.21
C ARG A 23 23.84 -10.12 7.85
N ILE A 24 22.91 -9.23 8.20
CA ILE A 24 21.49 -9.42 7.90
C ILE A 24 21.26 -9.39 6.38
N THR A 25 21.84 -8.42 5.70
CA THR A 25 21.75 -8.29 4.23
C THR A 25 22.27 -9.54 3.54
N GLN A 26 23.46 -10.01 3.91
CA GLN A 26 24.10 -11.20 3.31
C GLN A 26 23.32 -12.50 3.59
N ALA A 27 22.77 -12.64 4.81
CA ALA A 27 21.92 -13.78 5.16
C ALA A 27 20.62 -13.75 4.33
N ALA A 28 19.98 -12.58 4.21
CA ALA A 28 18.78 -12.41 3.40
C ALA A 28 19.06 -12.73 1.91
N GLU A 29 20.14 -12.19 1.35
CA GLU A 29 20.56 -12.47 -0.04
C GLU A 29 20.73 -13.96 -0.30
N THR A 30 21.42 -14.66 0.61
CA THR A 30 21.63 -16.11 0.53
C THR A 30 20.31 -16.87 0.52
N ILE A 31 19.38 -16.51 1.42
CA ILE A 31 18.06 -17.15 1.51
C ILE A 31 17.24 -16.91 0.24
N TYR A 32 17.17 -15.66 -0.23
CA TYR A 32 16.45 -15.32 -1.46
C TYR A 32 17.01 -16.05 -2.67
N GLN A 33 18.35 -16.11 -2.81
CA GLN A 33 18.98 -16.82 -3.91
C GLN A 33 18.69 -18.33 -3.85
N ALA A 34 18.74 -18.95 -2.67
CA ALA A 34 18.42 -20.35 -2.49
C ALA A 34 16.95 -20.67 -2.87
N LEU A 35 16.02 -19.78 -2.51
CA LEU A 35 14.61 -19.93 -2.89
C LEU A 35 14.40 -19.82 -4.41
N ILE A 36 15.07 -18.87 -5.05
CA ILE A 36 15.02 -18.68 -6.52
C ILE A 36 15.55 -19.93 -7.22
N ASP A 37 16.66 -20.49 -6.76
CA ASP A 37 17.29 -21.66 -7.36
C ASP A 37 16.45 -22.94 -7.11
N ALA A 38 15.78 -23.03 -5.97
CA ALA A 38 14.84 -24.09 -5.66
C ALA A 38 13.62 -24.05 -6.59
N GLU A 39 13.01 -22.86 -6.74
CA GLU A 39 11.87 -22.68 -7.64
C GLU A 39 12.24 -22.99 -9.09
N LEU A 40 13.43 -22.54 -9.55
CA LEU A 40 13.93 -22.87 -10.87
C LEU A 40 14.12 -24.40 -11.04
N THR A 41 14.67 -25.07 -10.03
CA THR A 41 14.89 -26.52 -10.06
C THR A 41 13.57 -27.27 -10.18
N ALA A 42 12.56 -26.85 -9.42
CA ALA A 42 11.21 -27.39 -9.52
C ALA A 42 10.58 -27.12 -10.90
N PHE A 43 10.78 -25.90 -11.45
CA PHE A 43 10.27 -25.50 -12.75
C PHE A 43 10.89 -26.33 -13.91
N ILE A 44 12.20 -26.59 -13.86
CA ILE A 44 12.92 -27.36 -14.89
C ILE A 44 12.70 -28.87 -14.71
N GLY A 45 12.42 -29.35 -13.49
CA GLY A 45 12.35 -30.77 -13.15
C GLY A 45 13.70 -31.46 -13.01
N ALA A 46 14.80 -30.70 -12.87
CA ALA A 46 16.16 -31.24 -12.72
C ALA A 46 17.10 -30.26 -12.00
N SER A 47 17.99 -30.79 -11.19
CA SER A 47 19.08 -30.06 -10.53
C SER A 47 20.15 -29.56 -11.53
N PRO A 48 21.06 -28.64 -11.14
CA PRO A 48 22.21 -28.29 -11.94
C PRO A 48 22.98 -29.56 -12.34
N HIS A 49 23.36 -29.65 -13.64
CA HIS A 49 24.12 -30.76 -14.20
C HIS A 49 23.47 -32.15 -14.18
N GLU A 50 22.27 -32.29 -13.59
CA GLU A 50 21.53 -33.54 -13.57
C GLU A 50 20.88 -33.83 -14.92
N ARG A 51 20.94 -35.08 -15.36
CA ARG A 51 20.26 -35.57 -16.57
C ARG A 51 19.10 -36.49 -16.17
N THR A 52 17.88 -35.97 -16.33
CA THR A 52 16.64 -36.74 -16.03
C THR A 52 15.69 -36.66 -17.21
N GLU A 53 14.80 -37.67 -17.35
CA GLU A 53 13.75 -37.67 -18.37
C GLU A 53 12.68 -36.58 -18.11
N THR A 54 12.55 -36.13 -16.87
CA THR A 54 11.62 -35.08 -16.44
C THR A 54 12.12 -33.66 -16.72
N ARG A 55 13.36 -33.52 -17.20
CA ARG A 55 13.95 -32.23 -17.48
C ARG A 55 13.28 -31.53 -18.65
N SER A 56 12.57 -30.43 -18.38
CA SER A 56 11.81 -29.66 -19.37
C SER A 56 12.61 -28.54 -20.06
N ASN A 57 13.74 -28.05 -19.46
CA ASN A 57 14.49 -26.92 -19.98
C ASN A 57 15.96 -26.92 -19.50
N GLN A 58 16.74 -25.99 -20.00
CA GLN A 58 18.15 -25.80 -19.66
C GLN A 58 18.40 -24.41 -19.08
N ARG A 59 19.25 -24.35 -18.04
CA ARG A 59 19.77 -23.10 -17.49
C ARG A 59 20.68 -22.42 -18.51
N ASN A 60 20.54 -21.10 -18.67
CA ASN A 60 21.31 -20.31 -19.62
C ASN A 60 21.89 -19.05 -18.95
N GLY A 61 22.68 -19.25 -17.89
CA GLY A 61 23.21 -18.18 -17.07
C GLY A 61 22.16 -17.44 -16.25
N SER A 62 22.50 -16.25 -15.80
CA SER A 62 21.64 -15.38 -14.97
C SER A 62 21.77 -13.92 -15.40
N ARG A 63 20.93 -13.08 -14.85
CA ARG A 63 21.02 -11.62 -14.93
C ARG A 63 21.00 -11.03 -13.51
N PRO A 64 21.80 -10.00 -13.23
CA PRO A 64 21.79 -9.33 -11.93
C PRO A 64 20.44 -8.57 -11.75
N ARG A 65 20.00 -8.50 -10.52
CA ARG A 65 18.85 -7.71 -10.09
C ARG A 65 19.03 -7.28 -8.65
N THR A 66 19.08 -5.99 -8.40
CA THR A 66 19.02 -5.43 -7.04
C THR A 66 17.59 -5.41 -6.56
N LEU A 67 17.35 -5.87 -5.32
CA LEU A 67 16.09 -5.78 -4.60
C LEU A 67 16.32 -5.01 -3.32
N SER A 68 15.73 -3.82 -3.19
CA SER A 68 15.79 -3.01 -1.97
C SER A 68 14.80 -3.54 -0.94
N THR A 69 15.30 -3.90 0.23
CA THR A 69 14.54 -4.47 1.35
C THR A 69 14.78 -3.69 2.65
N VAL A 70 14.04 -4.00 3.69
CA VAL A 70 14.30 -3.48 5.06
C VAL A 70 15.63 -3.96 5.64
N ALA A 71 16.24 -4.97 5.03
CA ALA A 71 17.56 -5.51 5.40
C ALA A 71 18.71 -4.97 4.52
N GLY A 72 18.45 -3.95 3.70
CA GLY A 72 19.40 -3.41 2.72
C GLY A 72 19.12 -3.85 1.28
N ASP A 73 20.06 -3.51 0.40
CA ASP A 73 19.99 -3.88 -1.03
C ASP A 73 20.55 -5.29 -1.22
N LEU A 74 19.74 -6.20 -1.77
CA LEU A 74 20.11 -7.57 -2.09
C LEU A 74 20.49 -7.68 -3.56
N GLU A 75 21.69 -8.21 -3.86
CA GLU A 75 22.17 -8.45 -5.21
C GLU A 75 21.81 -9.87 -5.68
N LEU A 76 20.62 -10.03 -6.25
CA LEU A 76 20.08 -11.31 -6.69
C LEU A 76 20.48 -11.63 -8.14
N ARG A 77 20.63 -12.92 -8.43
CA ARG A 77 20.89 -13.45 -9.75
C ARG A 77 19.65 -14.17 -10.28
N ILE A 78 18.94 -13.53 -11.19
CA ILE A 78 17.72 -14.12 -11.78
C ILE A 78 18.12 -15.07 -12.91
N PRO A 79 17.83 -16.38 -12.79
CA PRO A 79 18.22 -17.36 -13.81
C PRO A 79 17.53 -17.11 -15.15
N LYS A 80 18.23 -17.44 -16.22
CA LYS A 80 17.70 -17.46 -17.58
C LYS A 80 17.51 -18.90 -18.05
N LEU A 81 16.49 -19.13 -18.87
CA LEU A 81 16.27 -20.40 -19.57
C LEU A 81 16.78 -20.32 -21.00
N ARG A 82 17.13 -21.45 -21.58
CA ARG A 82 17.49 -21.54 -22.99
C ARG A 82 16.28 -21.30 -23.89
N THR A 83 15.12 -21.77 -23.49
CA THR A 83 13.85 -21.60 -24.20
C THR A 83 12.82 -21.00 -23.27
N GLY A 84 12.11 -19.94 -23.69
CA GLY A 84 11.13 -19.25 -22.89
C GLY A 84 11.72 -18.31 -21.82
N SER A 85 10.94 -18.01 -20.78
CA SER A 85 11.35 -17.10 -19.70
C SER A 85 10.94 -17.65 -18.34
N PHE A 86 11.82 -17.49 -17.37
CA PHE A 86 11.55 -17.75 -15.96
C PHE A 86 11.61 -16.44 -15.16
N PHE A 87 10.72 -16.30 -14.24
CA PHE A 87 10.74 -15.22 -13.29
C PHE A 87 10.24 -15.74 -11.93
N PRO A 88 11.03 -15.60 -10.84
CA PRO A 88 10.68 -16.13 -9.52
C PRO A 88 9.34 -15.59 -9.02
N ALA A 89 8.49 -16.45 -8.49
CA ALA A 89 7.18 -16.08 -7.96
C ALA A 89 7.29 -15.19 -6.70
N LEU A 90 8.35 -15.37 -5.93
CA LEU A 90 8.61 -14.57 -4.73
C LEU A 90 8.98 -13.10 -5.05
N LEU A 91 9.28 -12.77 -6.30
CA LEU A 91 9.63 -11.43 -6.74
C LEU A 91 8.51 -10.83 -7.59
N GLU A 92 8.24 -9.54 -7.40
CA GLU A 92 7.30 -8.83 -8.27
C GLU A 92 7.99 -8.36 -9.56
N ARG A 93 7.30 -8.59 -10.70
CA ARG A 93 7.76 -8.05 -11.99
C ARG A 93 7.69 -6.53 -11.95
N ARG A 94 8.75 -5.86 -12.43
CA ARG A 94 8.87 -4.39 -12.51
C ARG A 94 8.96 -3.64 -11.19
N ARG A 95 8.95 -4.30 -10.02
CA ARG A 95 9.25 -3.69 -8.73
C ARG A 95 10.65 -4.06 -8.28
N ARG A 96 11.41 -3.08 -7.79
CA ARG A 96 12.74 -3.26 -7.19
C ARG A 96 12.72 -3.13 -5.67
N VAL A 97 11.58 -2.83 -5.12
CA VAL A 97 11.33 -2.62 -3.68
C VAL A 97 10.53 -3.81 -3.18
N ASP A 98 10.98 -4.38 -2.08
CA ASP A 98 10.28 -5.46 -1.39
C ASP A 98 8.96 -4.97 -0.75
N GLN A 99 8.01 -5.86 -0.54
CA GLN A 99 6.70 -5.53 0.05
C GLN A 99 6.82 -4.95 1.47
N CYS A 100 7.78 -5.44 2.26
CA CYS A 100 7.99 -4.92 3.61
C CYS A 100 8.49 -3.47 3.58
N LEU A 101 9.44 -3.15 2.69
CA LEU A 101 9.94 -1.79 2.53
C LEU A 101 8.87 -0.87 1.93
N PHE A 102 8.05 -1.39 1.00
CA PHE A 102 6.88 -0.69 0.49
C PHE A 102 5.93 -0.29 1.63
N ALA A 103 5.60 -1.22 2.54
CA ALA A 103 4.73 -0.94 3.70
C ALA A 103 5.32 0.13 4.63
N VAL A 104 6.64 0.10 4.89
CA VAL A 104 7.32 1.12 5.70
C VAL A 104 7.25 2.51 5.04
N VAL A 105 7.45 2.59 3.73
CA VAL A 105 7.35 3.85 2.98
C VAL A 105 5.92 4.40 3.02
N MET A 106 4.93 3.53 2.84
CA MET A 106 3.52 3.88 2.90
C MET A 106 3.13 4.41 4.28
N GLU A 107 3.53 3.72 5.33
CA GLU A 107 3.26 4.11 6.72
C GLU A 107 3.92 5.46 7.04
N ALA A 108 5.18 5.64 6.68
CA ALA A 108 5.87 6.91 6.84
C ALA A 108 5.18 8.06 6.10
N TYR A 109 4.67 7.81 4.89
CA TYR A 109 3.93 8.80 4.11
C TYR A 109 2.59 9.15 4.77
N LEU A 110 1.83 8.15 5.24
CA LEU A 110 0.57 8.34 5.97
C LEU A 110 0.76 9.18 7.25
N HIS A 111 1.89 9.01 7.93
CA HIS A 111 2.27 9.83 9.08
C HIS A 111 2.84 11.22 8.72
N GLY A 112 2.73 11.62 7.47
CA GLY A 112 3.11 12.97 7.01
C GLY A 112 4.60 13.16 6.76
N THR A 113 5.37 12.07 6.64
CA THR A 113 6.79 12.16 6.26
C THR A 113 6.90 12.59 4.80
N SER A 114 7.64 13.67 4.54
CA SER A 114 7.85 14.14 3.17
C SER A 114 8.65 13.12 2.35
N THR A 115 8.43 13.09 1.04
CA THR A 115 9.14 12.18 0.11
C THR A 115 10.67 12.27 0.19
N ARG A 116 11.22 13.43 0.61
CA ARG A 116 12.67 13.58 0.87
C ARG A 116 13.10 12.85 2.14
N LYS A 117 12.34 12.99 3.22
CA LYS A 117 12.62 12.30 4.49
C LYS A 117 12.40 10.80 4.39
N VAL A 118 11.53 10.34 3.48
CA VAL A 118 11.37 8.92 3.17
C VAL A 118 12.65 8.35 2.56
N ASP A 119 13.30 9.07 1.64
CA ASP A 119 14.60 8.66 1.08
C ASP A 119 15.67 8.55 2.17
N ASP A 120 15.73 9.54 3.10
CA ASP A 120 16.64 9.50 4.24
C ASP A 120 16.35 8.32 5.19
N LEU A 121 15.06 8.02 5.43
CA LEU A 121 14.64 6.87 6.24
C LEU A 121 15.07 5.56 5.60
N VAL A 122 14.86 5.41 4.30
CA VAL A 122 15.21 4.20 3.56
C VAL A 122 16.73 3.97 3.54
N LYS A 123 17.52 5.03 3.37
CA LYS A 123 18.99 4.97 3.49
C LYS A 123 19.43 4.57 4.90
N ALA A 124 18.76 5.08 5.94
CA ALA A 124 19.02 4.68 7.32
C ALA A 124 18.72 3.19 7.60
N LEU A 125 17.88 2.54 6.78
CA LEU A 125 17.62 1.10 6.81
C LEU A 125 18.69 0.28 6.06
N GLY A 126 19.78 0.91 5.57
CA GLY A 126 20.90 0.21 4.94
C GLY A 126 20.75 -0.03 3.43
N THR A 127 19.85 0.69 2.75
CA THR A 127 19.79 0.66 1.29
C THR A 127 20.72 1.73 0.72
N ASP A 128 21.86 1.33 0.15
CA ASP A 128 22.87 2.25 -0.40
C ASP A 128 22.32 3.09 -1.57
N THR A 129 21.45 2.52 -2.37
CA THR A 129 20.84 3.19 -3.52
C THR A 129 19.67 4.08 -3.15
N GLY A 130 19.09 3.90 -1.94
CA GLY A 130 17.87 4.58 -1.53
C GLY A 130 16.67 4.26 -2.43
N ILE A 131 15.51 4.83 -2.11
CA ILE A 131 14.35 4.81 -3.03
C ILE A 131 14.35 6.09 -3.83
N SER A 132 14.32 6.00 -5.16
CA SER A 132 14.24 7.19 -6.01
C SER A 132 12.93 7.96 -5.74
N LYS A 133 12.97 9.30 -5.88
CA LYS A 133 11.77 10.14 -5.75
C LYS A 133 10.62 9.68 -6.67
N SER A 134 10.96 9.15 -7.84
CA SER A 134 9.99 8.59 -8.78
C SER A 134 9.35 7.31 -8.27
N GLU A 135 10.10 6.47 -7.55
CA GLU A 135 9.57 5.27 -6.91
C GLU A 135 8.64 5.61 -5.75
N VAL A 136 9.03 6.54 -4.87
CA VAL A 136 8.15 7.04 -3.79
C VAL A 136 6.87 7.65 -4.38
N SER A 137 6.98 8.46 -5.43
CA SER A 137 5.81 9.03 -6.10
C SER A 137 4.90 7.97 -6.72
N ARG A 138 5.47 6.86 -7.23
CA ARG A 138 4.68 5.73 -7.74
C ARG A 138 3.95 5.01 -6.62
N ILE A 139 4.61 4.79 -5.49
CA ILE A 139 4.00 4.21 -4.28
C ILE A 139 2.82 5.08 -3.82
N CYS A 140 3.01 6.40 -3.74
CA CYS A 140 1.95 7.33 -3.36
C CYS A 140 0.77 7.31 -4.35
N LYS A 141 1.04 7.15 -5.65
CA LYS A 141 0.00 7.04 -6.68
C LYS A 141 -0.83 5.75 -6.56
N ASP A 142 -0.22 4.65 -6.15
CA ASP A 142 -0.95 3.41 -5.86
C ASP A 142 -1.94 3.64 -4.70
N LEU A 143 -1.53 4.38 -3.64
CA LEU A 143 -2.42 4.79 -2.55
C LEU A 143 -3.57 5.69 -3.05
N ASP A 144 -3.28 6.69 -3.90
CA ASP A 144 -4.32 7.55 -4.47
C ASP A 144 -5.37 6.74 -5.22
N THR A 145 -4.96 5.67 -5.90
CA THR A 145 -5.86 4.75 -6.61
C THR A 145 -6.76 3.97 -5.64
N GLU A 146 -6.22 3.47 -4.54
CA GLU A 146 -7.00 2.76 -3.50
C GLU A 146 -7.97 3.72 -2.80
N VAL A 147 -7.52 4.93 -2.48
CA VAL A 147 -8.35 5.98 -1.88
C VAL A 147 -9.50 6.37 -2.82
N ALA A 148 -9.24 6.53 -4.12
CA ALA A 148 -10.26 6.81 -5.12
C ALA A 148 -11.26 5.66 -5.24
N ALA A 149 -10.80 4.41 -5.30
CA ALA A 149 -11.66 3.22 -5.34
C ALA A 149 -12.57 3.13 -4.10
N PHE A 150 -12.02 3.43 -2.91
CA PHE A 150 -12.80 3.51 -1.67
C PHE A 150 -13.85 4.62 -1.73
N ARG A 151 -13.47 5.83 -2.19
CA ARG A 151 -14.36 6.98 -2.30
C ARG A 151 -15.53 6.72 -3.25
N ASP A 152 -15.29 6.01 -4.35
CA ASP A 152 -16.26 5.82 -5.44
C ASP A 152 -17.03 4.49 -5.32
N ARG A 153 -16.75 3.67 -4.29
CA ARG A 153 -17.38 2.37 -4.11
C ARG A 153 -18.91 2.47 -3.96
N PRO A 154 -19.68 1.49 -4.47
CA PRO A 154 -21.13 1.44 -4.28
C PRO A 154 -21.49 1.23 -2.81
N LEU A 155 -22.61 1.81 -2.37
CA LEU A 155 -23.18 1.71 -1.02
C LEU A 155 -24.53 0.98 -0.99
N GLY A 156 -25.00 0.52 -2.15
CA GLY A 156 -26.36 -0.01 -2.31
C GLY A 156 -26.65 -1.37 -1.67
N ASP A 157 -25.61 -2.09 -1.26
CA ASP A 157 -25.75 -3.45 -0.71
C ASP A 157 -26.27 -3.47 0.72
N GLN A 158 -26.23 -2.34 1.43
CA GLN A 158 -26.66 -2.19 2.80
C GLN A 158 -27.53 -0.96 3.05
N ARG A 159 -28.37 -1.02 4.09
CA ARG A 159 -29.10 0.16 4.60
C ARG A 159 -28.40 0.71 5.83
N PHE A 160 -28.29 2.02 5.89
CA PHE A 160 -27.69 2.74 7.01
C PHE A 160 -28.72 3.66 7.67
N PRO A 161 -29.50 3.17 8.64
CA PRO A 161 -30.53 3.96 9.32
C PRO A 161 -29.96 5.16 10.05
N TYR A 162 -28.72 5.10 10.53
CA TYR A 162 -28.05 6.20 11.23
C TYR A 162 -26.80 6.62 10.47
N VAL A 163 -26.64 7.92 10.29
CA VAL A 163 -25.45 8.51 9.63
C VAL A 163 -24.89 9.62 10.51
N PHE A 164 -23.61 9.51 10.83
CA PHE A 164 -22.84 10.56 11.49
C PHE A 164 -22.09 11.36 10.45
N LEU A 165 -22.16 12.68 10.53
CA LEU A 165 -21.41 13.60 9.69
C LEU A 165 -20.52 14.45 10.57
N ASP A 166 -19.25 14.49 10.25
CA ASP A 166 -18.23 15.25 10.97
C ASP A 166 -17.30 15.97 10.01
N ALA A 167 -16.76 17.10 10.44
CA ALA A 167 -15.82 17.88 9.68
C ALA A 167 -14.60 18.23 10.54
N THR A 168 -13.42 17.99 10.01
CA THR A 168 -12.15 18.34 10.66
C THR A 168 -11.31 19.21 9.74
N TYR A 169 -10.74 20.28 10.27
CA TYR A 169 -9.86 21.15 9.51
C TYR A 169 -8.42 20.68 9.61
N CYS A 170 -7.81 20.37 8.46
CA CYS A 170 -6.42 19.99 8.33
C CYS A 170 -5.63 21.04 7.56
N LYS A 171 -4.37 21.27 7.96
CA LYS A 171 -3.47 22.14 7.19
C LYS A 171 -2.86 21.35 6.03
N ALA A 172 -3.14 21.77 4.82
CA ALA A 172 -2.60 21.19 3.60
C ALA A 172 -1.82 22.22 2.78
N ARG A 173 -0.87 21.75 2.00
CA ARG A 173 -0.14 22.63 1.07
C ARG A 173 -0.79 22.58 -0.32
N VAL A 174 -1.42 23.70 -0.69
CA VAL A 174 -2.04 23.89 -2.01
C VAL A 174 -1.34 25.05 -2.70
N ASN A 175 -0.87 24.85 -3.93
CA ASN A 175 -0.18 25.88 -4.73
C ASN A 175 0.94 26.60 -3.95
N HIS A 176 1.81 25.83 -3.28
CA HIS A 176 2.93 26.29 -2.45
C HIS A 176 2.56 27.11 -1.18
N ARG A 177 1.28 27.23 -0.86
CA ARG A 177 0.78 27.89 0.37
C ARG A 177 0.19 26.85 1.32
N VAL A 178 0.36 27.07 2.62
CA VAL A 178 -0.30 26.26 3.64
C VAL A 178 -1.68 26.87 3.88
N VAL A 179 -2.72 26.11 3.55
CA VAL A 179 -4.13 26.49 3.74
C VAL A 179 -4.81 25.53 4.69
N SER A 180 -5.88 25.98 5.33
CA SER A 180 -6.76 25.09 6.10
C SER A 180 -7.80 24.51 5.15
N GLN A 181 -7.92 23.18 5.11
CA GLN A 181 -8.94 22.50 4.31
C GLN A 181 -9.86 21.71 5.23
N ALA A 182 -11.15 21.73 4.93
CA ALA A 182 -12.14 20.91 5.60
C ALA A 182 -12.08 19.50 5.04
N VAL A 183 -11.93 18.51 5.92
CA VAL A 183 -12.10 17.08 5.62
C VAL A 183 -13.40 16.64 6.25
N VAL A 184 -14.41 16.35 5.43
CA VAL A 184 -15.70 15.87 5.91
C VAL A 184 -15.78 14.36 5.78
N ILE A 185 -16.36 13.70 6.79
CA ILE A 185 -16.48 12.25 6.86
C ILE A 185 -17.94 11.89 7.14
N ALA A 186 -18.46 10.91 6.42
CA ALA A 186 -19.74 10.28 6.71
C ALA A 186 -19.51 8.87 7.24
N THR A 187 -20.02 8.57 8.43
CA THR A 187 -20.01 7.24 9.05
C THR A 187 -21.43 6.73 9.17
N GLY A 188 -21.73 5.61 8.54
CA GLY A 188 -23.00 4.92 8.64
C GLY A 188 -23.01 3.87 9.74
N VAL A 189 -24.18 3.65 10.34
CA VAL A 189 -24.42 2.50 11.22
C VAL A 189 -25.47 1.63 10.55
N ALA A 190 -25.09 0.40 10.23
CA ALA A 190 -25.97 -0.57 9.61
C ALA A 190 -27.02 -1.12 10.61
N ALA A 191 -28.03 -1.83 10.14
CA ALA A 191 -29.09 -2.40 10.97
C ALA A 191 -28.57 -3.42 12.02
N ASP A 192 -27.41 -4.05 11.75
CA ASP A 192 -26.74 -4.96 12.67
C ASP A 192 -25.83 -4.26 13.70
N GLY A 193 -25.77 -2.92 13.68
CA GLY A 193 -24.95 -2.10 14.57
C GLY A 193 -23.51 -1.87 14.10
N ARG A 194 -23.07 -2.47 12.99
CA ARG A 194 -21.73 -2.20 12.45
C ARG A 194 -21.61 -0.77 11.96
N ARG A 195 -20.47 -0.17 12.27
CA ARG A 195 -20.09 1.17 11.78
C ARG A 195 -19.19 1.06 10.57
N GLU A 196 -19.45 1.90 9.58
CA GLU A 196 -18.68 1.94 8.35
C GLU A 196 -18.51 3.38 7.86
N VAL A 197 -17.30 3.74 7.43
CA VAL A 197 -17.07 5.03 6.76
C VAL A 197 -17.68 4.94 5.35
N LEU A 198 -18.73 5.70 5.10
CA LEU A 198 -19.44 5.71 3.82
C LEU A 198 -18.72 6.52 2.75
N GLY A 199 -17.99 7.55 3.17
CA GLY A 199 -17.21 8.40 2.29
C GLY A 199 -16.61 9.58 3.03
N PHE A 200 -15.73 10.26 2.33
CA PHE A 200 -15.12 11.51 2.76
C PHE A 200 -14.95 12.44 1.56
N GLU A 201 -14.82 13.72 1.82
CA GLU A 201 -14.52 14.74 0.81
C GLU A 201 -13.64 15.83 1.43
N VAL A 202 -12.84 16.48 0.58
CA VAL A 202 -11.94 17.54 1.00
C VAL A 202 -12.30 18.81 0.24
N GLY A 203 -12.47 19.91 0.96
CA GLY A 203 -12.84 21.20 0.38
C GLY A 203 -12.21 22.38 1.10
N ASP A 204 -12.30 23.54 0.48
CA ASP A 204 -11.75 24.78 1.04
C ASP A 204 -12.60 25.32 2.22
N SER A 205 -13.88 24.96 2.25
CA SER A 205 -14.84 25.32 3.30
C SER A 205 -15.94 24.27 3.41
N GLU A 206 -16.58 24.21 4.56
CA GLU A 206 -17.75 23.37 4.81
C GLU A 206 -19.06 24.16 4.62
N ASP A 207 -19.22 24.84 3.50
CA ASP A 207 -20.46 25.55 3.19
C ASP A 207 -21.62 24.64 2.78
N GLY A 208 -22.82 25.21 2.66
CA GLY A 208 -24.01 24.44 2.30
C GLY A 208 -23.96 23.81 0.92
N ALA A 209 -23.24 24.40 -0.04
CA ALA A 209 -23.08 23.86 -1.39
C ALA A 209 -22.16 22.64 -1.38
N PHE A 210 -21.06 22.70 -0.64
CA PHE A 210 -20.13 21.61 -0.44
C PHE A 210 -20.81 20.40 0.24
N TRP A 211 -21.55 20.63 1.35
CA TRP A 211 -22.31 19.58 2.02
C TRP A 211 -23.37 18.95 1.10
N THR A 212 -24.07 19.78 0.33
CA THR A 212 -25.07 19.30 -0.63
C THR A 212 -24.46 18.39 -1.69
N ALA A 213 -23.30 18.78 -2.26
CA ALA A 213 -22.58 17.99 -3.23
C ALA A 213 -22.11 16.65 -2.64
N PHE A 214 -21.54 16.69 -1.43
CA PHE A 214 -21.09 15.49 -0.72
C PHE A 214 -22.23 14.51 -0.45
N LEU A 215 -23.34 14.97 0.11
CA LEU A 215 -24.51 14.11 0.38
C LEU A 215 -25.13 13.55 -0.89
N ARG A 216 -25.16 14.33 -1.98
CA ARG A 216 -25.61 13.84 -3.29
C ARG A 216 -24.69 12.75 -3.84
N SER A 217 -23.38 12.86 -3.64
CA SER A 217 -22.42 11.83 -4.05
C SER A 217 -22.67 10.52 -3.30
N LEU A 218 -22.91 10.56 -1.98
CA LEU A 218 -23.27 9.36 -1.22
C LEU A 218 -24.57 8.73 -1.70
N LYS A 219 -25.58 9.54 -2.01
CA LYS A 219 -26.87 9.06 -2.54
C LYS A 219 -26.73 8.45 -3.93
N SER A 220 -25.94 9.04 -4.83
CA SER A 220 -25.69 8.49 -6.18
C SER A 220 -24.96 7.16 -6.14
N ARG A 221 -24.14 6.93 -5.10
CA ARG A 221 -23.46 5.66 -4.83
C ARG A 221 -24.37 4.61 -4.17
N GLY A 222 -25.63 4.94 -3.88
CA GLY A 222 -26.61 4.00 -3.37
C GLY A 222 -26.94 4.13 -1.89
N LEU A 223 -26.49 5.19 -1.18
CA LEU A 223 -26.91 5.42 0.21
C LEU A 223 -28.44 5.52 0.32
N ALA A 224 -29.03 4.61 1.08
CA ALA A 224 -30.47 4.50 1.26
C ALA A 224 -30.86 4.15 2.71
N GLY A 225 -32.14 4.42 3.04
CA GLY A 225 -32.72 4.02 4.31
C GLY A 225 -32.27 4.85 5.51
N VAL A 226 -31.73 6.05 5.29
CA VAL A 226 -31.32 6.95 6.37
C VAL A 226 -32.55 7.46 7.12
N GLN A 227 -32.60 7.23 8.42
CA GLN A 227 -33.67 7.66 9.31
C GLN A 227 -33.24 8.81 10.23
N LEU A 228 -31.98 8.81 10.66
CA LEU A 228 -31.43 9.83 11.53
C LEU A 228 -30.01 10.23 11.10
N VAL A 229 -29.78 11.52 11.02
CA VAL A 229 -28.45 12.10 10.80
C VAL A 229 -28.00 12.82 12.08
N ILE A 230 -26.80 12.52 12.53
CA ILE A 230 -26.18 13.11 13.72
C ILE A 230 -24.97 13.95 13.25
N SER A 231 -24.95 15.24 13.59
CA SER A 231 -23.86 16.13 13.24
C SER A 231 -23.76 17.34 14.16
N ASP A 232 -22.73 18.13 13.99
CA ASP A 232 -22.65 19.46 14.58
C ASP A 232 -23.74 20.40 14.07
N ALA A 233 -24.02 21.44 14.84
CA ALA A 233 -25.07 22.42 14.53
C ALA A 233 -24.59 23.45 13.49
N HIS A 234 -24.29 23.00 12.26
CA HIS A 234 -23.95 23.86 11.15
C HIS A 234 -25.16 24.11 10.25
N ALA A 235 -25.55 25.39 10.03
CA ALA A 235 -26.78 25.73 9.31
C ALA A 235 -26.78 25.23 7.85
N GLY A 236 -25.65 25.36 7.16
CA GLY A 236 -25.48 24.88 5.79
C GLY A 236 -25.62 23.36 5.67
N LEU A 237 -25.05 22.61 6.63
CA LEU A 237 -25.18 21.17 6.72
C LEU A 237 -26.62 20.73 6.94
N ARG A 238 -27.33 21.38 7.87
CA ARG A 238 -28.73 21.07 8.14
C ARG A 238 -29.60 21.28 6.90
N SER A 239 -29.43 22.40 6.21
CA SER A 239 -30.15 22.66 4.95
C SER A 239 -29.83 21.61 3.88
N ALA A 240 -28.60 21.16 3.79
CA ALA A 240 -28.18 20.11 2.86
C ALA A 240 -28.83 18.75 3.20
N ILE A 241 -28.91 18.39 4.50
CA ILE A 241 -29.58 17.17 4.97
C ILE A 241 -31.06 17.19 4.57
N ASP A 242 -31.77 18.27 4.88
CA ASP A 242 -33.19 18.42 4.56
C ASP A 242 -33.46 18.33 3.05
N ALA A 243 -32.56 18.89 2.22
CA ALA A 243 -32.69 18.90 0.77
C ALA A 243 -32.34 17.56 0.10
N VAL A 244 -31.38 16.79 0.64
CA VAL A 244 -30.83 15.60 -0.03
C VAL A 244 -31.35 14.31 0.60
N LEU A 245 -31.42 14.23 1.93
CA LEU A 245 -31.85 13.04 2.70
C LEU A 245 -33.29 13.19 3.17
N ILE A 246 -34.19 13.35 2.21
CA ILE A 246 -35.61 13.60 2.45
C ILE A 246 -36.21 12.52 3.38
N GLY A 247 -36.82 12.95 4.47
CA GLY A 247 -37.44 12.08 5.49
C GLY A 247 -36.51 11.62 6.62
N ALA A 248 -35.23 11.95 6.56
CA ALA A 248 -34.32 11.72 7.68
C ALA A 248 -34.51 12.79 8.77
N ALA A 249 -34.59 12.38 10.04
CA ALA A 249 -34.52 13.28 11.17
C ALA A 249 -33.08 13.79 11.36
N TRP A 250 -32.93 14.97 11.97
CA TRP A 250 -31.61 15.49 12.33
C TRP A 250 -31.47 15.64 13.86
N GLN A 251 -30.32 15.28 14.38
CA GLN A 251 -29.95 15.43 15.77
C GLN A 251 -28.57 16.06 15.91
N ARG A 252 -28.47 17.04 16.79
CA ARG A 252 -27.17 17.63 17.14
C ARG A 252 -26.31 16.62 17.93
N CYS A 253 -25.06 16.46 17.52
CA CYS A 253 -24.05 15.76 18.30
C CYS A 253 -23.78 16.51 19.60
N ARG A 254 -23.63 15.79 20.71
CA ARG A 254 -23.31 16.33 22.03
C ARG A 254 -21.87 16.11 22.39
#